data_74aad827ecb97f363e42df9b074d8427
#
_entry.id   74aad827ecb97f363e42df9b074d8427
#
_cell.length_a   1.000
_cell.length_b   1.000
_cell.length_c   1.000
_cell.angle_alpha   90.00
_cell.angle_beta   90.00
_cell.angle_gamma   90.00
#
_symmetry.space_group_name_H-M   'P 1'
#
loop_
_entity.id
_entity.type
_entity.pdbx_description
1 polymer ?
#
loop_
_entity_poly.entity_id
_entity_poly.type
_entity_poly.pdbx_seq_one_letter_code
_entity_poly.pdbx_strand_id
1 'polypeptide(L)'
;KAPVTTANFLRYVDERRLDHGSFYRRSVPPGSKTFDYGVIQGGLQNDPAWTLPPVRHESTTRTGLKHTNGAISMGRRAPGTATSDFFICAGDQNYLDADPAGPGDNLGFACFGYVVEGMETVEKIMALPVSPTAGVGTMKGEMLRNPLSITARRA
;
A
#
# COMPACT_ATOMS: atom_id res chain seq x y z
N LYS A 1 -16.14 5.22 4.49
CA LYS A 1 -16.55 5.07 3.08
C LYS A 1 -16.13 3.72 2.49
N ALA A 2 -15.08 3.09 3.03
CA ALA A 2 -14.61 1.74 2.66
C ALA A 2 -14.68 0.80 3.90
N PRO A 3 -15.87 0.42 4.36
CA PRO A 3 -16.05 -0.23 5.65
C PRO A 3 -15.39 -1.62 5.74
N VAL A 4 -15.43 -2.40 4.67
CA VAL A 4 -14.84 -3.75 4.63
C VAL A 4 -13.32 -3.67 4.70
N THR A 5 -12.73 -2.82 3.88
CA THR A 5 -11.28 -2.61 3.82
C THR A 5 -10.75 -2.04 5.13
N THR A 6 -11.45 -1.04 5.69
CA THR A 6 -11.09 -0.43 6.98
C THR A 6 -11.17 -1.45 8.11
N ALA A 7 -12.25 -2.23 8.19
CA ALA A 7 -12.39 -3.27 9.22
C ALA A 7 -11.30 -4.34 9.12
N ASN A 8 -10.95 -4.76 7.90
CA ASN A 8 -9.85 -5.68 7.66
C ASN A 8 -8.52 -5.13 8.19
N PHE A 9 -8.17 -3.92 7.81
CA PHE A 9 -6.92 -3.28 8.26
C PHE A 9 -6.88 -3.13 9.78
N LEU A 10 -7.96 -2.64 10.38
CA LEU A 10 -8.05 -2.48 11.84
C LEU A 10 -7.94 -3.82 12.58
N ARG A 11 -8.45 -4.91 12.00
CA ARG A 11 -8.28 -6.23 12.58
C ARG A 11 -6.81 -6.64 12.65
N TYR A 12 -6.02 -6.38 11.61
CA TYR A 12 -4.56 -6.60 11.64
C TYR A 12 -3.87 -5.77 12.72
N VAL A 13 -4.35 -4.54 12.95
CA VAL A 13 -3.83 -3.66 14.02
C VAL A 13 -4.21 -4.20 15.40
N ASP A 14 -5.50 -4.49 15.63
CA ASP A 14 -6.03 -4.91 16.92
C ASP A 14 -5.47 -6.27 17.37
N GLU A 15 -5.33 -7.20 16.44
CA GLU A 15 -4.75 -8.53 16.70
C GLU A 15 -3.20 -8.52 16.65
N ARG A 16 -2.58 -7.34 16.51
CA ARG A 16 -1.12 -7.15 16.43
C ARG A 16 -0.42 -7.94 15.33
N ARG A 17 -1.13 -8.32 14.31
CA ARG A 17 -0.58 -9.09 13.18
C ARG A 17 0.43 -8.27 12.38
N LEU A 18 0.17 -6.97 12.18
CA LEU A 18 1.12 -6.06 11.50
C LEU A 18 2.46 -5.91 12.22
N ASP A 19 2.54 -6.20 13.51
CA ASP A 19 3.80 -6.19 14.26
C ASP A 19 4.80 -7.23 13.73
N HIS A 20 4.35 -8.20 12.94
CA HIS A 20 5.18 -9.19 12.24
C HIS A 20 5.53 -8.78 10.81
N GLY A 21 5.07 -7.62 10.38
CA GLY A 21 5.29 -7.07 9.04
C GLY A 21 6.36 -5.98 8.99
N SER A 22 6.57 -5.50 7.79
CA SER A 22 7.55 -4.44 7.53
C SER A 22 7.11 -3.56 6.35
N PHE A 23 7.63 -2.33 6.28
CA PHE A 23 7.76 -1.64 5.01
C PHE A 23 8.94 -2.28 4.26
N TYR A 24 8.67 -2.84 3.10
CA TYR A 24 9.64 -3.66 2.36
C TYR A 24 9.89 -3.16 0.94
N ARG A 25 9.06 -2.26 0.43
CA ARG A 25 9.15 -1.76 -0.94
C ARG A 25 8.91 -0.27 -1.01
N ARG A 26 9.65 0.38 -1.89
CA ARG A 26 9.31 1.72 -2.36
C ARG A 26 9.30 1.72 -3.89
N SER A 27 8.39 2.46 -4.49
CA SER A 27 8.28 2.62 -5.94
C SER A 27 8.24 4.09 -6.29
N VAL A 28 9.18 4.51 -7.11
CA VAL A 28 9.26 5.86 -7.68
C VAL A 28 9.27 5.75 -9.21
N PRO A 29 8.83 6.79 -9.95
CA PRO A 29 8.90 6.76 -11.40
C PRO A 29 10.34 6.52 -11.88
N PRO A 30 10.54 5.75 -12.96
CA PRO A 30 11.87 5.52 -13.52
C PRO A 30 12.59 6.82 -13.81
N GLY A 31 13.84 6.93 -13.35
CA GLY A 31 14.67 8.11 -13.55
C GLY A 31 14.35 9.29 -12.62
N SER A 32 13.41 9.15 -11.69
CA SER A 32 13.11 10.17 -10.69
C SER A 32 14.33 10.45 -9.81
N LYS A 33 14.59 11.73 -9.60
CA LYS A 33 15.63 12.22 -8.68
C LYS A 33 15.05 12.76 -7.38
N THR A 34 13.71 12.74 -7.25
CA THR A 34 12.98 13.18 -6.08
C THR A 34 12.25 12.00 -5.45
N PHE A 35 11.93 12.10 -4.17
CA PHE A 35 11.25 11.06 -3.39
C PHE A 35 9.91 11.53 -2.83
N ASP A 36 9.35 12.56 -3.42
CA ASP A 36 8.08 13.18 -3.08
C ASP A 36 6.90 12.64 -3.91
N TYR A 37 7.18 11.72 -4.85
CA TYR A 37 6.17 11.09 -5.70
C TYR A 37 6.44 9.59 -5.86
N GLY A 38 5.44 8.80 -5.54
CA GLY A 38 5.49 7.35 -5.60
C GLY A 38 4.73 6.69 -4.44
N VAL A 39 5.10 5.47 -4.08
CA VAL A 39 4.48 4.74 -2.97
C VAL A 39 5.53 4.06 -2.11
N ILE A 40 5.22 3.93 -0.81
CA ILE A 40 5.84 2.94 0.05
C ILE A 40 4.84 1.82 0.31
N GLN A 41 5.30 0.58 0.37
CA GLN A 41 4.45 -0.58 0.58
C GLN A 41 4.94 -1.38 1.77
N GLY A 42 4.00 -1.83 2.58
CA GLY A 42 4.25 -2.65 3.74
C GLY A 42 3.16 -3.69 3.95
N GLY A 43 3.37 -4.55 4.92
CA GLY A 43 2.47 -5.62 5.28
C GLY A 43 3.22 -6.91 5.60
N LEU A 44 2.53 -8.03 5.48
CA LEU A 44 3.03 -9.36 5.87
C LEU A 44 3.57 -10.18 4.69
N GLN A 45 3.48 -9.65 3.46
CA GLN A 45 3.87 -10.38 2.23
C GLN A 45 3.21 -11.78 2.13
N ASN A 46 1.96 -11.88 2.56
CA ASN A 46 1.19 -13.11 2.61
C ASN A 46 1.82 -14.23 3.47
N ASP A 47 2.58 -13.87 4.52
CA ASP A 47 3.03 -14.85 5.50
C ASP A 47 1.84 -15.63 6.06
N PRO A 48 1.75 -16.96 5.83
CA PRO A 48 0.57 -17.74 6.22
C PRO A 48 0.37 -17.83 7.73
N ALA A 49 1.40 -17.57 8.53
CA ALA A 49 1.28 -17.56 9.99
C ALA A 49 0.41 -16.42 10.52
N TRP A 50 0.34 -15.30 9.79
CA TRP A 50 -0.27 -14.06 10.28
C TRP A 50 -1.33 -13.48 9.35
N THR A 51 -1.40 -13.94 8.09
CA THR A 51 -2.32 -13.42 7.08
C THR A 51 -3.73 -13.97 7.28
N LEU A 52 -4.70 -13.07 7.28
CA LEU A 52 -6.13 -13.38 7.32
C LEU A 52 -6.65 -13.66 5.89
N PRO A 53 -7.83 -14.29 5.76
CA PRO A 53 -8.45 -14.46 4.45
C PRO A 53 -8.64 -13.14 3.70
N PRO A 54 -8.60 -13.17 2.36
CA PRO A 54 -8.77 -11.97 1.55
C PRO A 54 -10.17 -11.36 1.70
N VAL A 55 -10.26 -10.06 1.42
CA VAL A 55 -11.53 -9.32 1.48
C VAL A 55 -11.97 -8.83 0.10
N ARG A 56 -13.29 -8.60 -0.04
CA ARG A 56 -13.84 -8.06 -1.26
C ARG A 56 -13.28 -6.67 -1.56
N HIS A 57 -13.16 -6.37 -2.84
CA HIS A 57 -12.66 -5.08 -3.31
C HIS A 57 -13.73 -3.97 -3.14
N GLU A 58 -13.29 -2.82 -2.65
CA GLU A 58 -14.11 -1.60 -2.56
C GLU A 58 -13.51 -0.52 -3.46
N SER A 59 -14.01 -0.46 -4.69
CA SER A 59 -13.53 0.45 -5.73
C SER A 59 -13.70 1.92 -5.34
N THR A 60 -12.79 2.77 -5.79
CA THR A 60 -12.87 4.24 -5.59
C THR A 60 -14.10 4.88 -6.24
N THR A 61 -14.64 4.30 -7.31
CA THR A 61 -15.93 4.74 -7.89
C THR A 61 -17.10 4.54 -6.94
N ARG A 62 -17.04 3.51 -6.10
CA ARG A 62 -18.06 3.22 -5.08
C ARG A 62 -17.90 4.05 -3.83
N THR A 63 -16.65 4.18 -3.36
CA THR A 63 -16.34 4.84 -2.08
C THR A 63 -16.24 6.35 -2.20
N GLY A 64 -15.91 6.86 -3.38
CA GLY A 64 -15.60 8.26 -3.64
C GLY A 64 -14.24 8.70 -3.05
N LEU A 65 -13.45 7.77 -2.52
CA LEU A 65 -12.08 8.05 -2.06
C LEU A 65 -11.14 8.12 -3.26
N LYS A 66 -10.08 8.90 -3.15
CA LYS A 66 -9.11 9.14 -4.21
C LYS A 66 -7.69 8.88 -3.73
N HIS A 67 -6.81 8.49 -4.65
CA HIS A 67 -5.39 8.32 -4.38
C HIS A 67 -4.64 9.66 -4.45
N THR A 68 -5.04 10.60 -3.59
CA THR A 68 -4.31 11.85 -3.38
C THR A 68 -3.14 11.65 -2.42
N ASN A 69 -2.32 12.67 -2.23
CA ASN A 69 -1.18 12.64 -1.32
C ASN A 69 -1.58 12.13 0.08
N GLY A 70 -0.83 11.18 0.59
CA GLY A 70 -1.09 10.53 1.88
C GLY A 70 -2.16 9.42 1.85
N ALA A 71 -2.76 9.10 0.70
CA ALA A 71 -3.74 8.03 0.61
C ALA A 71 -3.15 6.69 1.04
N ILE A 72 -3.91 5.94 1.85
CA ILE A 72 -3.58 4.57 2.26
C ILE A 72 -4.53 3.62 1.54
N SER A 73 -3.96 2.64 0.86
CA SER A 73 -4.70 1.75 -0.03
C SER A 73 -4.19 0.31 0.06
N MET A 74 -5.04 -0.66 -0.25
CA MET A 74 -4.67 -2.07 -0.19
C MET A 74 -3.92 -2.49 -1.45
N GLY A 75 -2.78 -3.16 -1.25
CA GLY A 75 -2.14 -3.92 -2.31
C GLY A 75 -2.98 -5.15 -2.68
N ARG A 76 -2.99 -5.51 -3.96
CA ARG A 76 -3.71 -6.69 -4.46
C ARG A 76 -3.09 -7.22 -5.75
N ARG A 77 -3.38 -8.46 -6.05
CA ARG A 77 -3.19 -9.03 -7.39
C ARG A 77 -4.48 -8.81 -8.20
N ALA A 78 -5.36 -9.80 -8.26
CA ALA A 78 -6.70 -9.62 -8.81
C ALA A 78 -7.65 -8.92 -7.82
N PRO A 79 -8.76 -8.32 -8.26
CA PRO A 79 -9.78 -7.81 -7.36
C PRO A 79 -10.26 -8.90 -6.38
N GLY A 80 -10.42 -8.55 -5.10
CA GLY A 80 -10.83 -9.50 -4.07
C GLY A 80 -9.70 -10.38 -3.50
N THR A 81 -8.44 -10.09 -3.79
CA THR A 81 -7.28 -10.82 -3.24
C THR A 81 -6.52 -10.03 -2.17
N ALA A 82 -6.96 -8.84 -1.80
CA ALA A 82 -6.31 -8.03 -0.78
C ALA A 82 -6.35 -8.70 0.59
N THR A 83 -5.21 -8.74 1.27
CA THR A 83 -5.06 -9.31 2.62
C THR A 83 -4.48 -8.28 3.60
N SER A 84 -3.17 -8.28 3.82
CA SER A 84 -2.49 -7.41 4.78
C SER A 84 -1.70 -6.29 4.14
N ASP A 85 -1.30 -6.47 2.89
CA ASP A 85 -0.35 -5.56 2.25
C ASP A 85 -1.05 -4.27 1.82
N PHE A 86 -0.46 -3.15 2.18
CA PHE A 86 -0.96 -1.82 1.90
C PHE A 86 0.15 -0.92 1.39
N PHE A 87 -0.22 0.18 0.77
CA PHE A 87 0.72 1.20 0.36
C PHE A 87 0.24 2.59 0.76
N ILE A 88 1.17 3.52 0.87
CA ILE A 88 0.92 4.93 1.15
C ILE A 88 1.44 5.74 -0.03
N CYS A 89 0.59 6.62 -0.57
CA CYS A 89 0.92 7.49 -1.68
C CYS A 89 1.69 8.72 -1.21
N ALA A 90 2.81 9.01 -1.84
CA ALA A 90 3.44 10.32 -1.83
C ALA A 90 3.09 11.02 -3.15
N GLY A 91 2.49 12.21 -3.05
CA GLY A 91 1.91 12.89 -4.21
C GLY A 91 0.57 12.31 -4.66
N ASP A 92 -0.12 13.04 -5.54
CA ASP A 92 -1.41 12.61 -6.11
C ASP A 92 -1.20 11.58 -7.20
N GLN A 93 -1.84 10.40 -7.05
CA GLN A 93 -1.66 9.26 -7.95
C GLN A 93 -3.03 8.76 -8.46
N ASN A 94 -3.73 9.62 -9.18
CA ASN A 94 -5.07 9.36 -9.68
C ASN A 94 -5.15 8.14 -10.61
N TYR A 95 -4.04 7.72 -11.22
CA TYR A 95 -4.00 6.51 -12.05
C TYR A 95 -4.25 5.21 -11.27
N LEU A 96 -4.18 5.26 -9.93
CA LEU A 96 -4.51 4.13 -9.05
C LEU A 96 -6.02 4.06 -8.74
N ASP A 97 -6.77 5.11 -9.07
CA ASP A 97 -8.22 5.10 -8.94
C ASP A 97 -8.85 4.18 -9.99
N ALA A 98 -10.05 3.70 -9.70
CA ALA A 98 -10.84 2.99 -10.69
C ALA A 98 -11.17 3.88 -11.89
N ASP A 99 -10.99 3.33 -13.07
CA ASP A 99 -11.31 3.98 -14.33
C ASP A 99 -12.16 3.04 -15.19
N PRO A 100 -13.50 3.17 -15.17
CA PRO A 100 -14.39 2.29 -15.94
C PRO A 100 -14.12 2.29 -17.45
N ALA A 101 -13.45 3.32 -17.97
CA ALA A 101 -13.07 3.43 -19.37
C ALA A 101 -11.61 2.94 -19.62
N GLY A 102 -10.88 2.62 -18.57
CA GLY A 102 -9.47 2.23 -18.64
C GLY A 102 -9.25 0.76 -19.04
N PRO A 103 -8.00 0.38 -19.29
CA PRO A 103 -7.62 -0.99 -19.61
C PRO A 103 -7.58 -1.89 -18.36
N GLY A 104 -7.46 -3.20 -18.60
CA GLY A 104 -7.34 -4.21 -17.54
C GLY A 104 -8.65 -4.46 -16.82
N ASP A 105 -8.58 -4.74 -15.52
CA ASP A 105 -9.77 -4.88 -14.68
C ASP A 105 -10.44 -3.53 -14.35
N ASN A 106 -9.74 -2.43 -14.56
CA ASN A 106 -10.13 -1.02 -14.37
C ASN A 106 -10.82 -0.69 -13.03
N LEU A 107 -10.64 -1.54 -12.03
CA LEU A 107 -11.21 -1.37 -10.68
C LEU A 107 -10.30 -0.60 -9.73
N GLY A 108 -9.06 -0.31 -10.12
CA GLY A 108 -8.08 0.40 -9.30
C GLY A 108 -7.76 -0.33 -8.00
N PHE A 109 -7.34 0.43 -7.00
CA PHE A 109 -7.04 -0.08 -5.67
C PHE A 109 -8.03 0.44 -4.63
N ALA A 110 -8.20 -0.30 -3.53
CA ALA A 110 -9.13 0.06 -2.47
C ALA A 110 -8.49 1.06 -1.50
N CYS A 111 -8.65 2.34 -1.79
CA CYS A 111 -8.28 3.42 -0.87
C CYS A 111 -9.24 3.40 0.34
N PHE A 112 -8.70 3.47 1.57
CA PHE A 112 -9.51 3.37 2.78
C PHE A 112 -9.17 4.40 3.86
N GLY A 113 -8.12 5.19 3.69
CA GLY A 113 -7.70 6.17 4.67
C GLY A 113 -6.64 7.12 4.15
N TYR A 114 -6.23 8.05 5.00
CA TYR A 114 -5.21 9.04 4.69
C TYR A 114 -4.30 9.27 5.88
N VAL A 115 -3.02 9.52 5.61
CA VAL A 115 -2.06 9.98 6.61
C VAL A 115 -2.44 11.39 7.04
N VAL A 116 -2.61 11.58 8.33
CA VAL A 116 -2.93 12.90 8.92
C VAL A 116 -1.72 13.59 9.50
N GLU A 117 -0.66 12.82 9.79
CA GLU A 117 0.60 13.32 10.34
C GLU A 117 1.72 12.35 9.97
N GLY A 118 2.93 12.86 9.69
CA GLY A 118 4.11 12.03 9.45
C GLY A 118 4.44 11.77 7.97
N MET A 119 3.95 12.57 7.01
CA MET A 119 4.31 12.41 5.59
C MET A 119 5.82 12.55 5.34
N GLU A 120 6.52 13.35 6.15
CA GLU A 120 7.99 13.44 6.10
C GLU A 120 8.68 12.10 6.38
N THR A 121 8.05 11.22 7.17
CA THR A 121 8.55 9.84 7.40
C THR A 121 8.35 8.99 6.15
N VAL A 122 7.22 9.13 5.47
CA VAL A 122 6.96 8.44 4.19
C VAL A 122 8.03 8.82 3.17
N GLU A 123 8.34 10.11 3.02
CA GLU A 123 9.37 10.61 2.10
C GLU A 123 10.77 10.08 2.46
N LYS A 124 11.10 10.01 3.75
CA LYS A 124 12.37 9.40 4.21
C LYS A 124 12.47 7.91 3.83
N ILE A 125 11.37 7.17 3.95
CA ILE A 125 11.33 5.75 3.53
C ILE A 125 11.48 5.65 2.01
N MET A 126 10.86 6.54 1.24
CA MET A 126 11.00 6.63 -0.21
C MET A 126 12.46 6.81 -0.65
N ALA A 127 13.28 7.49 0.16
CA ALA A 127 14.69 7.76 -0.13
C ALA A 127 15.64 6.62 0.28
N LEU A 128 15.16 5.57 0.94
CA LEU A 128 15.99 4.46 1.40
C LEU A 128 16.57 3.63 0.24
N PRO A 129 17.75 3.02 0.42
CA PRO A 129 18.37 2.18 -0.58
C PRO A 129 17.52 0.95 -0.92
N VAL A 130 17.46 0.61 -2.20
CA VAL A 130 16.82 -0.61 -2.70
C VAL A 130 17.86 -1.60 -3.21
N SER A 131 17.49 -2.89 -3.21
CA SER A 131 18.26 -3.93 -3.87
C SER A 131 18.04 -3.86 -5.39
N PRO A 132 19.10 -3.86 -6.22
CA PRO A 132 18.93 -3.83 -7.67
C PRO A 132 18.41 -5.15 -8.25
N THR A 133 18.44 -6.23 -7.49
CA THR A 133 18.12 -7.59 -7.96
C THR A 133 16.96 -8.27 -7.25
N ALA A 134 16.66 -7.88 -6.01
CA ALA A 134 15.57 -8.47 -5.24
C ALA A 134 14.19 -8.10 -5.81
N GLY A 135 13.21 -8.98 -5.58
CA GLY A 135 11.85 -8.83 -6.05
C GLY A 135 11.59 -9.58 -7.35
N VAL A 136 10.31 -9.75 -7.67
CA VAL A 136 9.82 -10.45 -8.85
C VAL A 136 8.92 -9.52 -9.65
N GLY A 137 9.01 -9.59 -10.98
CA GLY A 137 8.20 -8.77 -11.88
C GLY A 137 8.44 -7.27 -11.67
N THR A 138 7.37 -6.51 -11.52
CA THR A 138 7.44 -5.04 -11.33
C THR A 138 8.09 -4.63 -10.01
N MET A 139 8.21 -5.52 -9.03
CA MET A 139 8.85 -5.23 -7.74
C MET A 139 10.38 -5.36 -7.80
N LYS A 140 10.93 -5.95 -8.85
CA LYS A 140 12.39 -6.11 -9.00
C LYS A 140 13.06 -4.73 -9.05
N GLY A 141 14.04 -4.54 -8.16
CA GLY A 141 14.74 -3.26 -8.03
C GLY A 141 14.02 -2.22 -7.17
N GLU A 142 12.88 -2.57 -6.57
CA GLU A 142 12.10 -1.70 -5.71
C GLU A 142 12.08 -2.16 -4.24
N MET A 143 12.64 -3.34 -3.95
CA MET A 143 12.67 -3.88 -2.59
C MET A 143 13.73 -3.19 -1.75
N LEU A 144 13.34 -2.71 -0.56
CA LEU A 144 14.27 -2.09 0.38
C LEU A 144 15.37 -3.08 0.78
N ARG A 145 16.61 -2.60 0.83
CA ARG A 145 17.75 -3.43 1.31
C ARG A 145 17.55 -3.85 2.76
N ASN A 146 17.04 -2.93 3.59
CA ASN A 146 16.76 -3.17 5.00
C ASN A 146 15.30 -2.79 5.25
N PRO A 147 14.37 -3.75 5.20
CA PRO A 147 12.97 -3.50 5.54
C PRO A 147 12.81 -2.92 6.95
N LEU A 148 11.83 -2.04 7.11
CA LEU A 148 11.55 -1.38 8.40
C LEU A 148 10.38 -2.08 9.09
N SER A 149 10.58 -2.55 10.31
CA SER A 149 9.52 -3.15 11.11
C SER A 149 8.36 -2.20 11.34
N ILE A 150 7.15 -2.75 11.30
CA ILE A 150 5.92 -2.01 11.59
C ILE A 150 5.49 -2.31 13.03
N THR A 151 5.08 -1.26 13.73
CA THR A 151 4.31 -1.36 14.97
C THR A 151 3.06 -0.50 14.82
N ALA A 152 1.89 -1.11 14.88
CA ALA A 152 0.62 -0.43 14.65
C ALA A 152 -0.29 -0.53 15.88
N ARG A 153 -0.92 0.58 16.24
CA ARG A 153 -1.87 0.69 17.36
C ARG A 153 -3.00 1.64 16.97
N ARG A 154 -4.16 1.44 17.59
CA ARG A 154 -5.20 2.47 17.57
C ARG A 154 -4.79 3.66 18.43
N ALA A 155 -5.19 4.85 18.00
CA ALA A 155 -5.08 6.06 18.77
C ALA A 155 -6.10 6.06 19.92
#